data_b41662e7b685f057e4cda058e9db5d3f
#
_entry.id   b41662e7b685f057e4cda058e9db5d3f
#
_cell.length_a   1.000
_cell.length_b   1.000
_cell.length_c   1.000
_cell.angle_alpha   90.00
_cell.angle_beta   90.00
_cell.angle_gamma   90.00
#
_symmetry.space_group_name_H-M   'P 1'
#
loop_
_entity.id
_entity.type
_entity.pdbx_description
1 polymer ?
#
loop_
_entity_poly.entity_id
_entity_poly.type
_entity_poly.pdbx_seq_one_letter_code
_entity_poly.pdbx_strand_id
1 'polypeptide(L)'
;MPHPYASPDPDPDPDLDPYPYPYVLLSAAVSLDGYLDDTTPERLLLSSPADFDRVDEVRASVDAILIGAGTIRADNPRLLVNSPERRAARVAAGQPAYPLKVTVSGSGDLDPAANFWHTGGEKVVYTTEAGAERARALGIAADVVPLGPELDWRRLLEHLHEVRGVRRLMVEGGGTIHTQLLQQGLADELQLVLAPIFVGDLDAPRLFGPARHQGGDRGGDQGDSRGDSQGVRQGGYRGRYQGGRLRLVETRRIEDVVLTRYEPTAPGTGPLPVAADRHWLALACELAAQCPPSRTAFSVGAVIVAADGTELARGHSREAGDPVVHAEEAALAKLDPADPRLSTATVYSSLEPCARRSSRPSPCARLILDAGVRRVVTAWREPDTFVTEADGTGLLSAQGVDVLVLADYAERAKAPNRHLE
;
A
#
# COMPACT_ATOMS: atom_id res chain seq x y z
N MET A 1 29.01 -14.40 3.02
CA MET A 1 27.57 -14.70 3.05
C MET A 1 26.86 -13.45 2.58
N PRO A 2 25.89 -13.49 1.65
CA PRO A 2 25.14 -12.29 1.29
C PRO A 2 24.43 -11.75 2.52
N HIS A 3 24.38 -10.43 2.65
CA HIS A 3 23.74 -9.71 3.73
C HIS A 3 22.25 -10.06 3.77
N PRO A 4 21.65 -10.51 4.89
CA PRO A 4 20.26 -10.99 4.93
C PRO A 4 19.23 -9.93 4.57
N TYR A 5 19.62 -8.66 4.53
CA TYR A 5 18.80 -7.51 4.13
C TYR A 5 19.29 -6.83 2.85
N ALA A 6 20.23 -7.47 2.12
CA ALA A 6 20.58 -7.01 0.79
C ALA A 6 19.35 -7.13 -0.10
N SER A 7 19.10 -6.10 -0.89
CA SER A 7 18.03 -6.10 -1.89
C SER A 7 18.12 -7.38 -2.72
N PRO A 8 17.03 -8.10 -2.97
CA PRO A 8 17.04 -9.33 -3.75
C PRO A 8 17.38 -9.12 -5.23
N ASP A 9 17.48 -7.88 -5.72
CA ASP A 9 17.87 -7.57 -7.10
C ASP A 9 19.00 -6.56 -7.17
N PRO A 10 19.94 -6.71 -8.15
CA PRO A 10 20.86 -5.64 -8.51
C PRO A 10 20.03 -4.43 -8.96
N ASP A 11 20.46 -3.22 -8.57
CA ASP A 11 19.82 -1.93 -8.85
C ASP A 11 19.00 -1.96 -10.14
N PRO A 12 17.66 -1.78 -10.04
CA PRO A 12 16.89 -1.56 -11.25
C PRO A 12 17.43 -0.31 -11.93
N ASP A 13 17.50 -0.36 -13.25
CA ASP A 13 17.88 0.78 -14.09
C ASP A 13 17.20 2.05 -13.53
N PRO A 14 17.95 3.07 -13.09
CA PRO A 14 17.39 4.26 -12.47
C PRO A 14 16.38 5.00 -13.37
N ASP A 15 16.38 4.73 -14.69
CA ASP A 15 15.41 5.26 -15.64
C ASP A 15 14.13 4.41 -15.76
N LEU A 16 14.04 3.27 -15.06
CA LEU A 16 12.94 2.31 -15.14
C LEU A 16 12.34 1.94 -13.78
N ASP A 17 12.33 2.85 -12.78
CA ASP A 17 11.59 2.55 -11.54
C ASP A 17 10.07 2.72 -11.76
N PRO A 18 9.33 1.63 -11.98
CA PRO A 18 7.91 1.66 -12.31
C PRO A 18 7.02 1.97 -11.09
N TYR A 19 7.62 2.12 -9.90
CA TYR A 19 6.86 2.24 -8.66
C TYR A 19 6.80 3.70 -8.18
N PRO A 20 5.60 4.31 -8.06
CA PRO A 20 5.45 5.68 -7.55
C PRO A 20 5.61 5.77 -6.03
N TYR A 21 5.91 4.66 -5.34
CA TYR A 21 6.06 4.58 -3.89
C TYR A 21 7.35 3.87 -3.49
N PRO A 22 7.92 4.20 -2.31
CA PRO A 22 9.00 3.42 -1.74
C PRO A 22 8.50 2.02 -1.33
N TYR A 23 9.42 1.06 -1.25
CA TYR A 23 9.17 -0.19 -0.54
C TYR A 23 8.92 0.11 0.95
N VAL A 24 7.76 -0.28 1.47
CA VAL A 24 7.30 0.04 2.82
C VAL A 24 7.41 -1.17 3.74
N LEU A 25 8.36 -1.10 4.67
CA LEU A 25 8.60 -2.12 5.69
C LEU A 25 8.02 -1.65 7.04
N LEU A 26 7.06 -2.38 7.58
CA LEU A 26 6.55 -2.17 8.93
C LEU A 26 7.37 -2.98 9.93
N SER A 27 7.81 -2.36 11.02
CA SER A 27 8.58 -3.02 12.07
C SER A 27 7.99 -2.73 13.44
N ALA A 28 7.68 -3.78 14.19
CA ALA A 28 7.14 -3.68 15.54
C ALA A 28 7.60 -4.85 16.43
N ALA A 29 7.73 -4.58 17.72
CA ALA A 29 7.80 -5.60 18.75
C ALA A 29 6.52 -5.57 19.59
N VAL A 30 5.98 -6.73 19.95
CA VAL A 30 4.75 -6.87 20.73
C VAL A 30 4.88 -7.93 21.80
N SER A 31 4.06 -7.81 22.84
CA SER A 31 3.83 -8.86 23.84
C SER A 31 3.11 -10.07 23.23
N LEU A 32 3.04 -11.18 23.95
CA LEU A 32 2.30 -12.40 23.53
C LEU A 32 0.84 -12.13 23.18
N ASP A 33 0.23 -11.15 23.82
CA ASP A 33 -1.16 -10.74 23.65
C ASP A 33 -1.33 -9.49 22.77
N GLY A 34 -0.25 -9.06 22.08
CA GLY A 34 -0.30 -8.11 20.96
C GLY A 34 -0.24 -6.63 21.35
N TYR A 35 0.30 -6.29 22.50
CA TYR A 35 0.49 -4.92 22.96
C TYR A 35 1.88 -4.39 22.60
N LEU A 36 1.95 -3.09 22.30
CA LEU A 36 3.18 -2.35 22.01
C LEU A 36 3.89 -1.83 23.26
N ASP A 37 3.14 -1.66 24.33
CA ASP A 37 3.58 -1.16 25.65
C ASP A 37 2.56 -1.58 26.69
N ASP A 38 2.83 -1.25 27.96
CA ASP A 38 1.84 -1.34 29.05
C ASP A 38 1.27 0.05 29.38
N THR A 39 0.57 0.19 30.49
CA THR A 39 0.02 1.47 30.98
C THR A 39 0.89 2.15 32.02
N THR A 40 2.10 1.62 32.28
CA THR A 40 3.03 2.22 33.24
C THR A 40 3.78 3.41 32.63
N PRO A 41 4.29 4.35 33.44
CA PRO A 41 5.10 5.46 32.94
C PRO A 41 6.47 5.03 32.34
N GLU A 42 6.96 3.85 32.71
CA GLU A 42 8.23 3.31 32.22
C GLU A 42 7.97 2.47 30.98
N ARG A 43 8.75 2.73 29.93
CA ARG A 43 8.62 1.99 28.66
C ARG A 43 8.86 0.49 28.85
N LEU A 44 7.95 -0.34 28.40
CA LEU A 44 8.09 -1.78 28.37
C LEU A 44 9.15 -2.20 27.34
N LEU A 45 10.15 -2.97 27.77
CA LEU A 45 11.19 -3.51 26.86
C LEU A 45 10.71 -4.82 26.24
N LEU A 46 10.27 -4.75 24.99
CA LEU A 46 9.80 -5.90 24.20
C LEU A 46 10.88 -6.52 23.32
N SER A 47 12.06 -5.91 23.23
CA SER A 47 13.17 -6.36 22.39
C SER A 47 14.40 -6.71 23.23
N SER A 48 15.17 -7.71 22.80
CA SER A 48 16.46 -8.07 23.39
C SER A 48 17.59 -7.21 22.82
N PRO A 49 18.79 -7.18 23.44
CA PRO A 49 19.96 -6.50 22.87
C PRO A 49 20.29 -6.93 21.44
N ALA A 50 20.17 -8.22 21.12
CA ALA A 50 20.41 -8.73 19.77
C ALA A 50 19.31 -8.29 18.78
N ASP A 51 18.07 -8.12 19.25
CA ASP A 51 17.01 -7.58 18.40
C ASP A 51 17.18 -6.06 18.18
N PHE A 52 17.64 -5.30 19.16
CA PHE A 52 18.01 -3.90 18.97
C PHE A 52 19.13 -3.72 17.94
N ASP A 53 20.13 -4.62 17.94
CA ASP A 53 21.19 -4.61 16.92
C ASP A 53 20.65 -4.92 15.53
N ARG A 54 19.72 -5.88 15.40
CA ARG A 54 18.99 -6.15 14.16
C ARG A 54 18.19 -4.92 13.68
N VAL A 55 17.46 -4.26 14.58
CA VAL A 55 16.72 -3.03 14.23
C VAL A 55 17.65 -1.95 13.73
N ASP A 56 18.83 -1.79 14.36
CA ASP A 56 19.87 -0.84 13.93
C ASP A 56 20.40 -1.19 12.53
N GLU A 57 20.55 -2.48 12.22
CA GLU A 57 20.91 -2.98 10.89
C GLU A 57 19.83 -2.64 9.84
N VAL A 58 18.56 -2.88 10.16
CA VAL A 58 17.44 -2.53 9.27
C VAL A 58 17.38 -1.03 9.04
N ARG A 59 17.53 -0.21 10.10
CA ARG A 59 17.61 1.25 9.97
C ARG A 59 18.73 1.69 9.03
N ALA A 60 19.87 1.01 9.10
CA ALA A 60 20.99 1.30 8.21
C ALA A 60 20.72 0.93 6.74
N SER A 61 19.77 0.06 6.46
CA SER A 61 19.46 -0.42 5.11
C SER A 61 18.35 0.37 4.40
N VAL A 62 17.74 1.37 5.04
CA VAL A 62 16.63 2.15 4.49
C VAL A 62 17.02 3.61 4.26
N ASP A 63 16.28 4.29 3.39
CA ASP A 63 16.48 5.71 3.08
C ASP A 63 15.77 6.62 4.06
N ALA A 64 14.62 6.16 4.59
CA ALA A 64 13.82 6.91 5.54
C ALA A 64 13.22 6.03 6.64
N ILE A 65 12.98 6.66 7.81
CA ILE A 65 12.32 6.02 8.95
C ILE A 65 11.15 6.90 9.37
N LEU A 66 9.95 6.33 9.42
CA LEU A 66 8.70 7.01 9.76
C LEU A 66 8.17 6.55 11.11
N ILE A 67 7.82 7.53 11.95
CA ILE A 67 7.06 7.32 13.19
C ILE A 67 5.94 8.37 13.32
N GLY A 68 4.90 8.04 14.05
CA GLY A 68 3.83 8.97 14.37
C GLY A 68 4.21 10.00 15.45
N ALA A 69 3.61 11.18 15.42
CA ALA A 69 3.78 12.20 16.47
C ALA A 69 3.37 11.67 17.86
N GLY A 70 2.40 10.74 17.93
CA GLY A 70 2.05 10.04 19.16
C GLY A 70 3.22 9.25 19.74
N THR A 71 3.97 8.54 18.93
CA THR A 71 5.17 7.79 19.32
C THR A 71 6.29 8.74 19.77
N ILE A 72 6.44 9.91 19.12
CA ILE A 72 7.42 10.92 19.58
C ILE A 72 7.08 11.38 20.98
N ARG A 73 5.81 11.65 21.28
CA ARG A 73 5.37 12.11 22.61
C ARG A 73 5.50 11.04 23.68
N ALA A 74 5.18 9.77 23.35
CA ALA A 74 5.24 8.67 24.29
C ALA A 74 6.68 8.26 24.64
N ASP A 75 7.52 8.07 23.60
CA ASP A 75 8.80 7.39 23.73
C ASP A 75 9.99 8.35 23.67
N ASN A 76 9.79 9.59 23.22
CA ASN A 76 10.85 10.58 22.99
C ASN A 76 12.10 10.00 22.28
N PRO A 77 11.95 9.28 21.16
CA PRO A 77 13.02 8.51 20.55
C PRO A 77 14.04 9.39 19.83
N ARG A 78 15.29 8.97 19.86
CA ARG A 78 16.34 9.61 19.04
C ARG A 78 16.30 9.16 17.59
N LEU A 79 15.81 7.96 17.31
CA LEU A 79 15.66 7.33 15.99
C LEU A 79 16.96 7.37 15.17
N LEU A 80 17.97 6.68 15.63
CA LEU A 80 19.32 6.70 15.06
C LEU A 80 19.74 5.34 14.52
N VAL A 81 20.67 5.34 13.58
CA VAL A 81 21.60 4.23 13.34
C VAL A 81 22.71 4.39 14.37
N ASN A 82 22.79 3.46 15.34
CA ASN A 82 23.70 3.59 16.48
C ASN A 82 25.12 3.11 16.16
N SER A 83 25.29 2.03 15.33
CA SER A 83 26.59 1.51 14.94
C SER A 83 27.38 2.51 14.10
N PRO A 84 28.61 2.92 14.54
CA PRO A 84 29.51 3.74 13.75
C PRO A 84 29.90 3.07 12.42
N GLU A 85 30.06 1.76 12.43
CA GLU A 85 30.44 0.96 11.26
C GLU A 85 29.34 1.00 10.19
N ARG A 86 28.08 0.84 10.61
CA ARG A 86 26.92 0.93 9.71
C ARG A 86 26.77 2.33 9.12
N ARG A 87 27.00 3.38 9.92
CA ARG A 87 26.99 4.76 9.41
C ARG A 87 28.13 4.99 8.40
N ALA A 88 29.33 4.48 8.70
CA ALA A 88 30.45 4.58 7.76
C ALA A 88 30.18 3.84 6.45
N ALA A 89 29.56 2.66 6.51
CA ALA A 89 29.15 1.90 5.33
C ALA A 89 28.14 2.67 4.47
N ARG A 90 27.13 3.34 5.07
CA ARG A 90 26.19 4.21 4.36
C ARG A 90 26.93 5.34 3.62
N VAL A 91 27.83 6.03 4.31
CA VAL A 91 28.61 7.12 3.70
C VAL A 91 29.48 6.61 2.55
N ALA A 92 30.11 5.44 2.70
CA ALA A 92 30.89 4.82 1.65
C ALA A 92 30.06 4.43 0.42
N ALA A 93 28.76 4.14 0.62
CA ALA A 93 27.79 3.90 -0.45
C ALA A 93 27.16 5.17 -1.02
N GLY A 94 27.65 6.37 -0.65
CA GLY A 94 27.12 7.66 -1.13
C GLY A 94 25.82 8.10 -0.45
N GLN A 95 25.39 7.43 0.60
CA GLN A 95 24.18 7.77 1.35
C GLN A 95 24.50 8.67 2.56
N PRO A 96 23.53 9.45 3.07
CA PRO A 96 23.69 10.14 4.36
C PRO A 96 23.99 9.15 5.50
N ALA A 97 24.77 9.54 6.48
CA ALA A 97 25.09 8.71 7.65
C ALA A 97 23.85 8.22 8.42
N TYR A 98 22.77 8.99 8.36
CA TYR A 98 21.47 8.68 8.96
C TYR A 98 20.37 8.73 7.90
N PRO A 99 19.40 7.83 7.94
CA PRO A 99 18.18 7.93 7.13
C PRO A 99 17.42 9.23 7.39
N LEU A 100 16.62 9.66 6.42
CA LEU A 100 15.65 10.73 6.58
C LEU A 100 14.66 10.36 7.69
N LYS A 101 14.46 11.26 8.65
CA LYS A 101 13.45 11.07 9.70
C LYS A 101 12.12 11.67 9.27
N VAL A 102 11.09 10.84 9.29
CA VAL A 102 9.74 11.21 8.86
C VAL A 102 8.78 11.12 10.05
N THR A 103 7.97 12.14 10.24
CA THR A 103 6.84 12.06 11.16
C THR A 103 5.55 12.56 10.55
N VAL A 104 4.45 12.06 11.07
CA VAL A 104 3.09 12.40 10.64
C VAL A 104 2.28 12.93 11.82
N SER A 105 1.66 14.09 11.64
CA SER A 105 0.78 14.71 12.63
C SER A 105 -0.36 15.42 11.94
N GLY A 106 -1.59 14.94 12.03
CA GLY A 106 -2.74 15.62 11.43
C GLY A 106 -2.97 17.02 12.00
N SER A 107 -2.77 17.21 13.30
CA SER A 107 -2.98 18.49 13.98
C SER A 107 -1.77 19.43 13.93
N GLY A 108 -0.58 18.96 13.56
CA GLY A 108 0.66 19.72 13.69
C GLY A 108 1.09 19.94 15.15
N ASP A 109 0.48 19.23 16.09
CA ASP A 109 0.84 19.29 17.52
C ASP A 109 2.07 18.42 17.77
N LEU A 110 3.22 19.06 17.95
CA LEU A 110 4.54 18.44 18.07
C LEU A 110 5.27 19.08 19.26
N ASP A 111 5.99 18.27 20.03
CA ASP A 111 6.86 18.79 21.09
C ASP A 111 8.22 19.21 20.51
N PRO A 112 8.56 20.50 20.45
CA PRO A 112 9.82 20.98 19.90
C PRO A 112 11.04 20.58 20.74
N ALA A 113 10.87 20.15 21.99
CA ALA A 113 11.94 19.70 22.87
C ALA A 113 12.31 18.23 22.65
N ALA A 114 11.50 17.48 21.87
CA ALA A 114 11.73 16.04 21.66
C ALA A 114 13.10 15.75 21.02
N ASN A 115 13.76 14.70 21.49
CA ASN A 115 15.04 14.22 20.96
C ASN A 115 15.05 13.94 19.47
N PHE A 116 13.87 13.62 18.91
CA PHE A 116 13.68 13.42 17.48
C PHE A 116 14.22 14.58 16.65
N TRP A 117 14.02 15.82 17.06
CA TRP A 117 14.43 17.03 16.32
C TRP A 117 15.91 17.34 16.42
N HIS A 118 16.52 17.01 17.55
CA HIS A 118 17.88 17.43 17.89
C HIS A 118 18.98 16.42 17.54
N THR A 119 18.61 15.27 16.98
CA THR A 119 19.54 14.18 16.68
C THR A 119 19.40 13.68 15.25
N GLY A 120 20.46 13.04 14.72
CA GLY A 120 20.44 12.34 13.42
C GLY A 120 20.35 13.25 12.20
N GLY A 121 19.85 12.69 11.10
CA GLY A 121 19.79 13.32 9.78
C GLY A 121 18.69 14.36 9.60
N GLU A 122 18.34 14.62 8.34
CA GLU A 122 17.23 15.49 7.95
C GLU A 122 15.89 15.02 8.51
N LYS A 123 14.92 15.95 8.65
CA LYS A 123 13.60 15.67 9.17
C LYS A 123 12.53 16.25 8.27
N VAL A 124 11.44 15.54 8.11
CA VAL A 124 10.24 16.00 7.44
C VAL A 124 8.99 15.69 8.27
N VAL A 125 8.09 16.65 8.32
CA VAL A 125 6.77 16.53 8.95
C VAL A 125 5.71 16.54 7.86
N TYR A 126 4.96 15.47 7.76
CA TYR A 126 3.75 15.43 6.94
C TYR A 126 2.54 15.73 7.81
N THR A 127 1.70 16.64 7.34
CA THR A 127 0.58 17.15 8.13
C THR A 127 -0.59 17.58 7.22
N THR A 128 -1.70 17.97 7.81
CA THR A 128 -2.78 18.66 7.09
C THR A 128 -2.41 20.12 6.80
N GLU A 129 -3.15 20.79 5.94
CA GLU A 129 -3.00 22.25 5.72
C GLU A 129 -3.12 23.04 7.01
N ALA A 130 -4.13 22.75 7.83
CA ALA A 130 -4.34 23.37 9.13
C ALA A 130 -3.22 23.05 10.14
N GLY A 131 -2.68 21.84 10.10
CA GLY A 131 -1.56 21.43 10.94
C GLY A 131 -0.24 22.06 10.56
N ALA A 132 -0.06 22.41 9.27
CA ALA A 132 1.19 22.98 8.77
C ALA A 132 1.51 24.36 9.37
N GLU A 133 0.53 25.22 9.54
CA GLU A 133 0.71 26.52 10.19
C GLU A 133 1.21 26.35 11.63
N ARG A 134 0.59 25.44 12.38
CA ARG A 134 0.98 25.16 13.77
C ARG A 134 2.38 24.55 13.84
N ALA A 135 2.69 23.57 13.01
CA ALA A 135 4.00 22.95 12.99
C ALA A 135 5.12 23.94 12.65
N ARG A 136 4.89 24.85 11.69
CA ARG A 136 5.86 25.91 11.34
C ARG A 136 6.07 26.91 12.46
N ALA A 137 4.99 27.25 13.18
CA ALA A 137 5.06 28.17 14.30
C ALA A 137 5.92 27.67 15.48
N LEU A 138 6.15 26.35 15.57
CA LEU A 138 7.02 25.73 16.58
C LEU A 138 8.51 25.97 16.34
N GLY A 139 8.91 26.41 15.14
CA GLY A 139 10.32 26.68 14.81
C GLY A 139 11.21 25.43 14.84
N ILE A 140 10.67 24.23 14.69
CA ILE A 140 11.44 22.97 14.61
C ILE A 140 12.27 22.93 13.34
N ALA A 141 13.49 22.36 13.43
CA ALA A 141 14.39 22.19 12.29
C ALA A 141 13.94 20.99 11.43
N ALA A 142 12.84 21.14 10.71
CA ALA A 142 12.27 20.15 9.83
C ALA A 142 11.51 20.81 8.67
N ASP A 143 11.47 20.14 7.53
CA ASP A 143 10.58 20.55 6.45
C ASP A 143 9.13 20.18 6.79
N VAL A 144 8.19 21.10 6.57
CA VAL A 144 6.77 20.88 6.85
C VAL A 144 6.00 20.82 5.54
N VAL A 145 5.49 19.64 5.23
CA VAL A 145 4.79 19.31 3.99
C VAL A 145 3.30 19.07 4.27
N PRO A 146 2.42 19.98 3.82
CA PRO A 146 0.97 19.75 3.90
C PRO A 146 0.53 18.78 2.79
N LEU A 147 -0.35 17.82 3.15
CA LEU A 147 -0.90 16.83 2.22
C LEU A 147 -2.33 17.15 1.76
N GLY A 148 -2.90 18.25 2.21
CA GLY A 148 -4.28 18.64 1.96
C GLY A 148 -5.10 18.78 3.24
N PRO A 149 -6.44 18.80 3.15
CA PRO A 149 -7.31 18.96 4.33
C PRO A 149 -7.27 17.74 5.27
N GLU A 150 -6.91 16.58 4.75
CA GLU A 150 -6.75 15.32 5.50
C GLU A 150 -5.39 14.70 5.17
N LEU A 151 -4.92 13.78 6.04
CA LEU A 151 -3.71 13.02 5.80
C LEU A 151 -3.98 11.94 4.74
N ASP A 152 -3.27 12.01 3.64
CA ASP A 152 -3.31 11.03 2.55
C ASP A 152 -1.98 10.26 2.50
N TRP A 153 -2.03 8.96 2.83
CA TRP A 153 -0.86 8.10 2.84
C TRP A 153 -0.25 7.92 1.45
N ARG A 154 -1.05 7.91 0.40
CA ARG A 154 -0.56 7.75 -0.98
C ARG A 154 0.24 8.97 -1.40
N ARG A 155 -0.30 10.17 -1.17
CA ARG A 155 0.41 11.42 -1.44
C ARG A 155 1.70 11.55 -0.62
N LEU A 156 1.69 11.05 0.62
CA LEU A 156 2.89 11.02 1.46
C LEU A 156 3.96 10.13 0.81
N LEU A 157 3.61 8.92 0.41
CA LEU A 157 4.53 7.97 -0.18
C LEU A 157 5.01 8.44 -1.56
N GLU A 158 4.14 9.01 -2.40
CA GLU A 158 4.49 9.65 -3.67
C GLU A 158 5.53 10.76 -3.45
N HIS A 159 5.27 11.68 -2.51
CA HIS A 159 6.20 12.76 -2.22
C HIS A 159 7.55 12.25 -1.66
N LEU A 160 7.55 11.23 -0.80
CA LEU A 160 8.79 10.60 -0.35
C LEU A 160 9.59 10.01 -1.49
N HIS A 161 8.93 9.35 -2.43
CA HIS A 161 9.57 8.71 -3.57
C HIS A 161 10.05 9.73 -4.61
N GLU A 162 9.14 10.56 -5.13
CA GLU A 162 9.41 11.45 -6.27
C GLU A 162 10.25 12.67 -5.89
N VAL A 163 9.99 13.26 -4.69
CA VAL A 163 10.63 14.52 -4.30
C VAL A 163 11.84 14.29 -3.39
N ARG A 164 11.81 13.25 -2.53
CA ARG A 164 12.87 12.96 -1.57
C ARG A 164 13.79 11.83 -2.01
N GLY A 165 13.48 11.13 -3.11
CA GLY A 165 14.27 10.01 -3.62
C GLY A 165 14.30 8.79 -2.70
N VAL A 166 13.30 8.65 -1.81
CA VAL A 166 13.19 7.52 -0.88
C VAL A 166 12.75 6.27 -1.66
N ARG A 167 13.56 5.23 -1.64
CA ARG A 167 13.27 3.92 -2.25
C ARG A 167 12.81 2.89 -1.23
N ARG A 168 13.33 2.96 0.00
CA ARG A 168 12.98 2.07 1.10
C ARG A 168 12.60 2.88 2.34
N LEU A 169 11.39 2.65 2.83
CA LEU A 169 10.83 3.29 4.02
C LEU A 169 10.63 2.26 5.13
N MET A 170 11.20 2.47 6.29
CA MET A 170 10.88 1.73 7.50
C MET A 170 9.87 2.51 8.34
N VAL A 171 8.81 1.84 8.79
CA VAL A 171 7.80 2.40 9.70
C VAL A 171 7.95 1.70 11.05
N GLU A 172 8.33 2.46 12.08
CA GLU A 172 8.65 1.90 13.39
C GLU A 172 7.62 2.20 14.46
N GLY A 173 6.57 2.95 14.17
CA GLY A 173 5.73 3.25 15.28
C GLY A 173 4.43 3.96 15.03
N GLY A 174 3.55 3.70 16.00
CA GLY A 174 2.16 4.05 16.03
C GLY A 174 1.29 2.91 15.50
N GLY A 175 0.62 2.16 16.39
CA GLY A 175 -0.30 1.07 15.98
C GLY A 175 -1.35 1.54 14.98
N THR A 176 -1.78 2.80 15.08
CA THR A 176 -2.69 3.44 14.11
C THR A 176 -2.07 3.51 12.72
N ILE A 177 -0.78 3.88 12.60
CA ILE A 177 -0.08 4.00 11.30
C ILE A 177 0.08 2.62 10.68
N HIS A 178 0.55 1.63 11.44
CA HIS A 178 0.67 0.25 10.98
C HIS A 178 -0.68 -0.27 10.48
N THR A 179 -1.75 -0.05 11.26
CA THR A 179 -3.11 -0.45 10.89
C THR A 179 -3.56 0.20 9.58
N GLN A 180 -3.36 1.52 9.42
CA GLN A 180 -3.80 2.26 8.24
C GLN A 180 -3.03 1.86 6.98
N LEU A 181 -1.71 1.71 7.07
CA LEU A 181 -0.89 1.29 5.93
C LEU A 181 -1.24 -0.13 5.46
N LEU A 182 -1.43 -1.06 6.41
CA LEU A 182 -1.88 -2.41 6.07
C LEU A 182 -3.30 -2.40 5.46
N GLN A 183 -4.26 -1.70 6.08
CA GLN A 183 -5.64 -1.63 5.58
C GLN A 183 -5.75 -1.03 4.18
N GLN A 184 -4.85 -0.10 3.82
CA GLN A 184 -4.81 0.51 2.51
C GLN A 184 -3.96 -0.27 1.49
N GLY A 185 -3.34 -1.38 1.91
CA GLY A 185 -2.45 -2.18 1.06
C GLY A 185 -1.20 -1.41 0.64
N LEU A 186 -0.66 -0.58 1.53
CA LEU A 186 0.51 0.27 1.30
C LEU A 186 1.76 -0.22 2.04
N ALA A 187 1.73 -1.44 2.55
CA ALA A 187 2.87 -2.09 3.18
C ALA A 187 3.29 -3.31 2.34
N ASP A 188 4.58 -3.46 2.13
CA ASP A 188 5.20 -4.56 1.38
C ASP A 188 5.71 -5.65 2.30
N GLU A 189 6.09 -5.30 3.52
CA GLU A 189 6.64 -6.23 4.50
C GLU A 189 6.20 -5.85 5.92
N LEU A 190 5.94 -6.86 6.76
CA LEU A 190 5.77 -6.72 8.20
C LEU A 190 6.82 -7.56 8.92
N GLN A 191 7.72 -6.93 9.64
CA GLN A 191 8.62 -7.55 10.62
C GLN A 191 8.00 -7.42 12.00
N LEU A 192 7.58 -8.53 12.58
CA LEU A 192 6.95 -8.59 13.89
C LEU A 192 7.82 -9.41 14.84
N VAL A 193 8.26 -8.78 15.91
CA VAL A 193 8.95 -9.46 17.01
C VAL A 193 7.95 -9.75 18.13
N LEU A 194 7.88 -11.00 18.52
CA LEU A 194 7.06 -11.47 19.63
C LEU A 194 7.93 -11.67 20.87
N ALA A 195 7.71 -10.84 21.90
CA ALA A 195 8.38 -10.93 23.19
C ALA A 195 7.65 -11.91 24.13
N PRO A 196 8.33 -12.66 24.99
CA PRO A 196 7.73 -13.61 25.93
C PRO A 196 7.13 -12.90 27.16
N ILE A 197 6.36 -11.83 26.92
CA ILE A 197 5.75 -10.96 27.92
C ILE A 197 4.24 -11.00 27.71
N PHE A 198 3.48 -11.02 28.80
CA PHE A 198 2.03 -10.89 28.81
C PHE A 198 1.65 -9.61 29.53
N VAL A 199 0.95 -8.69 28.84
CA VAL A 199 0.52 -7.41 29.41
C VAL A 199 -0.82 -7.53 30.11
N GLY A 200 -1.83 -8.09 29.45
CA GLY A 200 -3.13 -8.37 30.06
C GLY A 200 -3.98 -7.14 30.40
N ASP A 201 -3.59 -5.94 29.96
CA ASP A 201 -4.28 -4.68 30.23
C ASP A 201 -5.01 -4.19 28.98
N LEU A 202 -6.34 -4.01 29.09
CA LEU A 202 -7.19 -3.59 27.97
C LEU A 202 -6.96 -2.14 27.53
N ASP A 203 -6.44 -1.31 28.42
CA ASP A 203 -6.15 0.10 28.14
C ASP A 203 -4.75 0.31 27.53
N ALA A 204 -3.92 -0.72 27.50
CA ALA A 204 -2.58 -0.69 26.92
C ALA A 204 -2.63 -0.56 25.38
N PRO A 205 -1.61 0.09 24.75
CA PRO A 205 -1.59 0.31 23.32
C PRO A 205 -1.37 -0.98 22.53
N ARG A 206 -2.30 -1.31 21.64
CA ARG A 206 -2.21 -2.47 20.74
C ARG A 206 -1.53 -2.12 19.41
N LEU A 207 -0.83 -3.10 18.83
CA LEU A 207 -0.26 -2.96 17.48
C LEU A 207 -1.36 -2.72 16.43
N PHE A 208 -2.43 -3.50 16.49
CA PHE A 208 -3.59 -3.35 15.62
C PHE A 208 -4.83 -3.07 16.46
N GLY A 209 -5.48 -1.96 16.16
CA GLY A 209 -6.69 -1.51 16.81
C GLY A 209 -7.81 -1.23 15.81
N PRO A 210 -9.05 -1.02 16.28
CA PRO A 210 -10.10 -0.52 15.41
C PRO A 210 -9.65 0.82 14.81
N ALA A 211 -9.80 0.97 13.49
CA ALA A 211 -9.50 2.23 12.82
C ALA A 211 -10.37 3.35 13.39
N ARG A 212 -9.80 4.21 14.22
CA ARG A 212 -10.47 5.44 14.64
C ARG A 212 -10.38 6.40 13.46
N HIS A 213 -11.53 6.73 12.88
CA HIS A 213 -11.62 7.88 11.99
C HIS A 213 -11.15 9.12 12.77
N GLN A 214 -10.10 9.78 12.32
CA GLN A 214 -9.71 11.10 12.81
C GLN A 214 -10.70 12.13 12.26
N GLY A 215 -11.86 12.21 12.87
CA GLY A 215 -12.84 13.26 12.67
C GLY A 215 -13.08 13.94 13.99
N GLY A 216 -12.52 15.17 14.12
CA GLY A 216 -12.98 16.20 15.06
C GLY A 216 -13.04 15.82 16.54
N ASP A 217 -12.09 16.35 17.26
CA ASP A 217 -12.17 16.56 18.70
C ASP A 217 -13.51 17.25 19.06
N ARG A 218 -14.42 16.52 19.73
CA ARG A 218 -15.54 17.12 20.45
C ARG A 218 -15.44 16.63 21.88
N GLY A 219 -15.14 17.58 22.73
CA GLY A 219 -15.06 17.47 24.17
C GLY A 219 -16.21 16.71 24.82
N GLY A 220 -15.91 16.20 25.99
CA GLY A 220 -16.64 15.24 26.76
C GLY A 220 -18.14 15.46 26.89
N ASP A 221 -18.85 14.34 26.93
CA ASP A 221 -19.94 14.18 27.88
C ASP A 221 -20.09 12.70 28.24
N GLN A 222 -20.15 12.44 29.52
CA GLN A 222 -20.50 11.15 30.10
C GLN A 222 -22.02 10.99 29.97
N GLY A 223 -22.48 10.02 29.19
CA GLY A 223 -23.88 9.68 29.06
C GLY A 223 -24.08 8.21 28.82
N ASP A 224 -24.48 7.53 29.86
CA ASP A 224 -25.03 6.17 29.89
C ASP A 224 -26.15 6.01 28.86
N SER A 225 -26.09 5.02 27.98
CA SER A 225 -27.29 4.51 27.28
C SER A 225 -27.07 3.14 26.69
N ARG A 226 -27.76 2.19 27.31
CA ARG A 226 -28.20 0.94 26.71
C ARG A 226 -29.15 1.23 25.54
N GLY A 227 -29.00 0.50 24.43
CA GLY A 227 -30.13 0.25 23.54
C GLY A 227 -29.90 0.60 22.08
N ASP A 228 -30.15 -0.41 21.25
CA ASP A 228 -30.55 -0.43 19.86
C ASP A 228 -29.48 -0.44 18.77
N SER A 229 -29.21 -1.66 18.38
CA SER A 229 -28.74 -2.07 17.04
C SER A 229 -29.78 -1.75 15.96
N GLN A 230 -29.64 -0.62 15.26
CA GLN A 230 -30.15 -0.44 13.89
C GLN A 230 -29.61 0.86 13.26
N GLY A 231 -28.96 0.74 12.10
CA GLY A 231 -28.74 1.88 11.20
C GLY A 231 -27.32 2.44 11.12
N VAL A 232 -26.33 1.63 10.85
CA VAL A 232 -25.04 2.13 10.32
C VAL A 232 -25.21 2.38 8.81
N ARG A 233 -25.27 3.66 8.43
CA ARG A 233 -25.27 4.09 7.03
C ARG A 233 -23.97 3.64 6.37
N GLN A 234 -24.12 2.83 5.32
CA GLN A 234 -23.04 2.40 4.43
C GLN A 234 -22.49 3.61 3.69
N GLY A 235 -21.38 4.15 4.17
CA GLY A 235 -20.47 5.01 3.45
C GLY A 235 -19.08 4.40 3.64
N GLY A 236 -18.85 3.22 3.05
CA GLY A 236 -17.68 2.43 3.37
C GLY A 236 -16.64 2.48 2.26
N TYR A 237 -15.51 3.07 2.52
CA TYR A 237 -14.24 2.56 2.01
C TYR A 237 -14.03 1.18 2.64
N ARG A 238 -14.34 0.13 1.92
CA ARG A 238 -13.94 -1.23 2.31
C ARG A 238 -12.44 -1.36 2.04
N GLY A 239 -11.62 -1.08 3.05
CA GLY A 239 -10.20 -1.36 3.01
C GLY A 239 -9.98 -2.85 2.75
N ARG A 240 -9.05 -3.18 1.89
CA ARG A 240 -8.68 -4.54 1.45
C ARG A 240 -8.33 -5.53 2.57
N TYR A 241 -8.22 -5.08 3.80
CA TYR A 241 -7.84 -5.90 4.96
C TYR A 241 -9.01 -6.65 5.61
N GLN A 242 -10.16 -6.73 4.97
CA GLN A 242 -11.21 -7.64 5.43
C GLN A 242 -10.81 -9.09 5.08
N GLY A 243 -9.95 -9.68 5.93
CA GLY A 243 -9.57 -11.08 5.85
C GLY A 243 -8.40 -11.43 4.93
N GLY A 244 -7.59 -10.46 4.50
CA GLY A 244 -6.36 -10.72 3.75
C GLY A 244 -5.36 -11.50 4.61
N ARG A 245 -4.93 -12.67 4.13
CA ARG A 245 -3.91 -13.48 4.78
C ARG A 245 -2.54 -12.91 4.49
N LEU A 246 -1.70 -12.75 5.53
CA LEU A 246 -0.27 -12.51 5.36
C LEU A 246 0.44 -13.84 5.12
N ARG A 247 1.39 -13.85 4.21
CA ARG A 247 2.28 -15.00 3.96
C ARG A 247 3.47 -14.90 4.90
N LEU A 248 3.66 -15.92 5.74
CA LEU A 248 4.86 -16.04 6.55
C LEU A 248 6.05 -16.38 5.64
N VAL A 249 7.10 -15.55 5.65
CA VAL A 249 8.31 -15.69 4.82
C VAL A 249 9.49 -16.18 5.63
N GLU A 250 9.57 -15.75 6.91
CA GLU A 250 10.66 -16.10 7.80
C GLU A 250 10.17 -16.21 9.24
N THR A 251 10.75 -17.15 9.98
CA THR A 251 10.65 -17.23 11.44
C THR A 251 12.06 -17.46 11.98
N ARG A 252 12.49 -16.58 12.91
CA ARG A 252 13.81 -16.67 13.50
C ARG A 252 13.76 -16.37 14.99
N ARG A 253 14.39 -17.24 15.79
CA ARG A 253 14.62 -16.94 17.19
C ARG A 253 15.81 -15.98 17.34
N ILE A 254 15.64 -14.93 18.13
CA ILE A 254 16.67 -13.95 18.49
C ILE A 254 16.69 -13.89 20.03
N GLU A 255 17.65 -14.58 20.65
CA GLU A 255 17.69 -14.76 22.12
C GLU A 255 16.37 -15.36 22.62
N ASP A 256 15.57 -14.60 23.36
CA ASP A 256 14.30 -15.01 23.94
C ASP A 256 13.06 -14.52 23.16
N VAL A 257 13.27 -13.72 22.10
CA VAL A 257 12.17 -13.24 21.24
C VAL A 257 12.11 -14.02 19.93
N VAL A 258 10.94 -13.96 19.26
CA VAL A 258 10.74 -14.57 17.95
C VAL A 258 10.45 -13.48 16.92
N LEU A 259 11.33 -13.33 15.94
CA LEU A 259 11.07 -12.53 14.75
C LEU A 259 10.25 -13.36 13.76
N THR A 260 9.17 -12.78 13.28
CA THR A 260 8.41 -13.27 12.13
C THR A 260 8.38 -12.19 11.05
N ARG A 261 8.60 -12.59 9.80
CA ARG A 261 8.51 -11.70 8.65
C ARG A 261 7.36 -12.17 7.77
N TYR A 262 6.49 -11.25 7.45
CA TYR A 262 5.32 -11.48 6.62
C TYR A 262 5.32 -10.55 5.42
N GLU A 263 4.78 -11.06 4.32
CA GLU A 263 4.43 -10.28 3.14
C GLU A 263 2.91 -10.31 2.96
N PRO A 264 2.27 -9.18 2.62
CA PRO A 264 0.87 -9.17 2.27
C PRO A 264 0.60 -10.09 1.09
N THR A 265 -0.40 -10.96 1.20
CA THR A 265 -0.88 -11.76 0.07
C THR A 265 -2.23 -11.21 -0.38
N ALA A 266 -2.37 -10.99 -1.68
CA ALA A 266 -3.70 -10.85 -2.25
C ALA A 266 -4.42 -12.21 -2.20
N PRO A 267 -5.74 -12.26 -1.98
CA PRO A 267 -6.48 -13.50 -2.06
C PRO A 267 -6.24 -14.17 -3.42
N GLY A 268 -5.55 -15.31 -3.42
CA GLY A 268 -5.37 -16.17 -4.61
C GLY A 268 -4.18 -15.87 -5.52
N THR A 269 -3.45 -14.77 -5.32
CA THR A 269 -2.24 -14.45 -6.10
C THR A 269 -1.15 -13.92 -5.18
N GLY A 270 0.14 -14.15 -5.52
CA GLY A 270 1.25 -13.47 -4.84
C GLY A 270 1.09 -11.95 -4.93
N PRO A 271 1.66 -11.17 -3.97
CA PRO A 271 1.45 -9.73 -3.95
C PRO A 271 2.09 -9.08 -5.17
N LEU A 272 1.26 -8.51 -6.03
CA LEU A 272 1.71 -7.37 -6.81
C LEU A 272 1.53 -6.15 -5.91
N PRO A 273 2.55 -5.32 -5.69
CA PRO A 273 2.42 -4.06 -4.99
C PRO A 273 1.32 -3.21 -5.64
N VAL A 274 0.57 -2.42 -4.85
CA VAL A 274 -0.46 -1.50 -5.38
C VAL A 274 0.14 -0.54 -6.44
N ALA A 275 1.42 -0.26 -6.34
CA ALA A 275 2.17 0.49 -7.35
C ALA A 275 2.25 -0.23 -8.70
N ALA A 276 2.49 -1.54 -8.73
CA ALA A 276 2.45 -2.31 -9.98
C ALA A 276 1.04 -2.32 -10.59
N ASP A 277 -0.02 -2.42 -9.76
CA ASP A 277 -1.39 -2.31 -10.26
C ASP A 277 -1.62 -0.97 -10.96
N ARG A 278 -1.11 0.11 -10.38
CA ARG A 278 -1.22 1.45 -10.96
C ARG A 278 -0.45 1.59 -12.27
N HIS A 279 0.77 1.06 -12.30
CA HIS A 279 1.58 1.06 -13.52
C HIS A 279 0.87 0.32 -14.65
N TRP A 280 0.46 -0.92 -14.40
CA TRP A 280 -0.18 -1.74 -15.43
C TRP A 280 -1.56 -1.23 -15.84
N LEU A 281 -2.33 -0.67 -14.90
CA LEU A 281 -3.60 -0.04 -15.22
C LEU A 281 -3.42 1.27 -15.98
N ALA A 282 -2.37 2.06 -15.69
CA ALA A 282 -2.00 3.22 -16.47
C ALA A 282 -1.70 2.85 -17.91
N LEU A 283 -0.91 1.78 -18.12
CA LEU A 283 -0.60 1.26 -19.45
C LEU A 283 -1.87 0.77 -20.17
N ALA A 284 -2.79 0.10 -19.47
CA ALA A 284 -4.08 -0.28 -20.05
C ALA A 284 -4.88 0.95 -20.51
N CYS A 285 -4.90 2.03 -19.73
CA CYS A 285 -5.52 3.31 -20.14
C CYS A 285 -4.84 3.94 -21.37
N GLU A 286 -3.51 3.83 -21.48
CA GLU A 286 -2.78 4.31 -22.66
C GLU A 286 -3.07 3.50 -23.92
N LEU A 287 -3.22 2.19 -23.79
CA LEU A 287 -3.65 1.31 -24.89
C LEU A 287 -5.07 1.64 -25.34
N ALA A 288 -5.97 2.03 -24.44
CA ALA A 288 -7.31 2.49 -24.79
C ALA A 288 -7.28 3.70 -25.73
N ALA A 289 -6.31 4.60 -25.58
CA ALA A 289 -6.13 5.76 -26.45
C ALA A 289 -5.65 5.40 -27.87
N GLN A 290 -5.12 4.19 -28.08
CA GLN A 290 -4.65 3.70 -29.39
C GLN A 290 -5.77 3.03 -30.19
N CYS A 291 -6.95 2.83 -29.60
CA CYS A 291 -8.08 2.21 -30.29
C CYS A 291 -8.55 3.03 -31.48
N PRO A 292 -8.89 2.40 -32.61
CA PRO A 292 -9.57 3.08 -33.69
C PRO A 292 -10.87 3.75 -33.19
N PRO A 293 -11.24 4.95 -33.66
CA PRO A 293 -12.46 5.63 -33.23
C PRO A 293 -13.73 4.80 -33.47
N SER A 294 -14.69 4.86 -32.53
CA SER A 294 -15.99 4.20 -32.68
C SER A 294 -17.07 5.07 -32.05
N ARG A 295 -18.28 5.05 -32.64
CA ARG A 295 -19.49 5.69 -32.08
C ARG A 295 -20.40 4.71 -31.34
N THR A 296 -20.08 3.41 -31.38
CA THR A 296 -20.96 2.33 -30.92
C THR A 296 -20.25 1.36 -29.96
N ALA A 297 -19.00 1.61 -29.62
CA ALA A 297 -18.22 0.76 -28.73
C ALA A 297 -17.14 1.55 -27.99
N PHE A 298 -16.94 1.23 -26.72
CA PHE A 298 -15.88 1.82 -25.91
C PHE A 298 -14.49 1.45 -26.41
N SER A 299 -13.58 2.38 -26.25
CA SER A 299 -12.13 2.19 -26.44
C SER A 299 -11.55 1.69 -25.11
N VAL A 300 -11.06 0.46 -25.11
CA VAL A 300 -10.55 -0.24 -23.93
C VAL A 300 -9.16 -0.77 -24.23
N GLY A 301 -8.29 -0.75 -23.26
CA GLY A 301 -6.98 -1.41 -23.30
C GLY A 301 -6.86 -2.41 -22.16
N ALA A 302 -6.15 -3.50 -22.40
CA ALA A 302 -5.89 -4.55 -21.43
C ALA A 302 -4.44 -5.01 -21.45
N VAL A 303 -3.92 -5.38 -20.26
CA VAL A 303 -2.58 -5.96 -20.06
C VAL A 303 -2.72 -7.19 -19.19
N ILE A 304 -2.03 -8.26 -19.51
CA ILE A 304 -1.97 -9.50 -18.71
C ILE A 304 -0.54 -9.65 -18.19
N VAL A 305 -0.40 -9.76 -16.88
CA VAL A 305 0.88 -9.76 -16.18
C VAL A 305 0.98 -10.97 -15.28
N ALA A 306 2.10 -11.69 -15.35
CA ALA A 306 2.41 -12.81 -14.49
C ALA A 306 2.66 -12.36 -13.03
N ALA A 307 2.65 -13.32 -12.11
CA ALA A 307 2.87 -13.03 -10.68
C ALA A 307 4.28 -12.46 -10.36
N ASP A 308 5.25 -12.69 -11.24
CA ASP A 308 6.61 -12.16 -11.13
C ASP A 308 6.76 -10.74 -11.71
N GLY A 309 5.66 -10.13 -12.18
CA GLY A 309 5.66 -8.82 -12.80
C GLY A 309 5.97 -8.83 -14.30
N THR A 310 6.21 -9.99 -14.92
CA THR A 310 6.45 -10.06 -16.36
C THR A 310 5.16 -9.82 -17.13
N GLU A 311 5.17 -8.89 -18.09
CA GLU A 311 4.07 -8.73 -19.03
C GLU A 311 3.98 -9.96 -19.94
N LEU A 312 2.82 -10.62 -19.94
CA LEU A 312 2.56 -11.77 -20.80
C LEU A 312 1.98 -11.35 -22.15
N ALA A 313 1.01 -10.43 -22.13
CA ALA A 313 0.37 -9.89 -23.32
C ALA A 313 -0.34 -8.58 -23.04
N ARG A 314 -0.55 -7.81 -24.11
CA ARG A 314 -1.39 -6.62 -24.11
C ARG A 314 -2.33 -6.61 -25.32
N GLY A 315 -3.45 -5.89 -25.21
CA GLY A 315 -4.41 -5.75 -26.30
C GLY A 315 -5.25 -4.49 -26.13
N HIS A 316 -5.93 -4.12 -27.20
CA HIS A 316 -6.88 -3.02 -27.18
C HIS A 316 -8.12 -3.34 -28.02
N SER A 317 -9.22 -2.64 -27.79
CA SER A 317 -10.44 -2.82 -28.58
C SER A 317 -10.19 -2.55 -30.05
N ARG A 318 -10.80 -3.36 -30.94
CA ARG A 318 -10.68 -3.22 -32.40
C ARG A 318 -9.26 -3.40 -32.94
N GLU A 319 -8.43 -4.14 -32.21
CA GLU A 319 -7.06 -4.48 -32.61
C GLU A 319 -7.07 -5.29 -33.92
N ALA A 320 -6.00 -5.16 -34.70
CA ALA A 320 -5.78 -5.87 -35.97
C ALA A 320 -6.90 -5.69 -37.02
N GLY A 321 -7.72 -4.65 -36.89
CA GLY A 321 -8.82 -4.35 -37.82
C GLY A 321 -10.11 -5.16 -37.58
N ASP A 322 -10.20 -5.95 -36.52
CA ASP A 322 -11.43 -6.61 -36.12
C ASP A 322 -12.34 -5.64 -35.33
N PRO A 323 -13.47 -5.18 -35.89
CA PRO A 323 -14.28 -4.13 -35.29
C PRO A 323 -14.99 -4.54 -34.01
N VAL A 324 -15.02 -5.83 -33.68
CA VAL A 324 -15.77 -6.41 -32.55
C VAL A 324 -14.89 -7.07 -31.50
N VAL A 325 -13.57 -7.12 -31.72
CA VAL A 325 -12.64 -7.66 -30.70
C VAL A 325 -12.53 -6.70 -29.51
N HIS A 326 -12.63 -7.26 -28.30
CA HIS A 326 -12.41 -6.54 -27.06
C HIS A 326 -10.94 -6.62 -26.61
N ALA A 327 -10.53 -5.72 -25.73
CA ALA A 327 -9.15 -5.61 -25.28
C ALA A 327 -8.63 -6.89 -24.59
N GLU A 328 -9.42 -7.45 -23.69
CA GLU A 328 -9.09 -8.67 -22.97
C GLU A 328 -9.04 -9.88 -23.91
N GLU A 329 -9.98 -9.97 -24.86
CA GLU A 329 -9.98 -11.00 -25.91
C GLU A 329 -8.70 -10.92 -26.75
N ALA A 330 -8.35 -9.69 -27.20
CA ALA A 330 -7.14 -9.45 -28.00
C ALA A 330 -5.86 -9.81 -27.24
N ALA A 331 -5.82 -9.52 -25.93
CA ALA A 331 -4.68 -9.88 -25.09
C ALA A 331 -4.58 -11.40 -24.87
N LEU A 332 -5.69 -12.05 -24.47
CA LEU A 332 -5.73 -13.49 -24.21
C LEU A 332 -5.43 -14.33 -25.47
N ALA A 333 -5.88 -13.89 -26.65
CA ALA A 333 -5.66 -14.58 -27.91
C ALA A 333 -4.17 -14.69 -28.31
N LYS A 334 -3.29 -13.91 -27.70
CA LYS A 334 -1.82 -13.94 -27.93
C LYS A 334 -1.10 -14.95 -27.06
N LEU A 335 -1.79 -15.58 -26.11
CA LEU A 335 -1.22 -16.51 -25.14
C LEU A 335 -1.63 -17.95 -25.44
N ASP A 336 -0.76 -18.88 -25.04
CA ASP A 336 -1.12 -20.28 -25.00
C ASP A 336 -2.14 -20.48 -23.85
N PRO A 337 -3.34 -21.02 -24.13
CA PRO A 337 -4.32 -21.31 -23.06
C PRO A 337 -3.80 -22.28 -22.00
N ALA A 338 -2.77 -23.06 -22.29
CA ALA A 338 -2.13 -23.97 -21.36
C ALA A 338 -0.96 -23.34 -20.59
N ASP A 339 -0.67 -22.06 -20.76
CA ASP A 339 0.41 -21.39 -20.01
C ASP A 339 0.12 -21.40 -18.49
N PRO A 340 0.94 -22.10 -17.68
CA PRO A 340 0.69 -22.24 -16.25
C PRO A 340 0.70 -20.92 -15.49
N ARG A 341 1.33 -19.87 -16.05
CA ARG A 341 1.38 -18.54 -15.45
C ARG A 341 0.02 -17.86 -15.41
N LEU A 342 -0.92 -18.25 -16.28
CA LEU A 342 -2.27 -17.67 -16.32
C LEU A 342 -3.02 -17.85 -15.00
N SER A 343 -2.83 -18.96 -14.31
CA SER A 343 -3.51 -19.22 -13.02
C SER A 343 -3.12 -18.25 -11.89
N THR A 344 -1.98 -17.59 -12.02
CA THR A 344 -1.47 -16.59 -11.05
C THR A 344 -1.34 -15.20 -11.65
N ALA A 345 -1.69 -15.04 -12.93
CA ALA A 345 -1.63 -13.75 -13.61
C ALA A 345 -2.75 -12.79 -13.17
N THR A 346 -2.52 -11.51 -13.44
CA THR A 346 -3.50 -10.44 -13.27
C THR A 346 -3.86 -9.85 -14.63
N VAL A 347 -5.15 -9.66 -14.87
CA VAL A 347 -5.66 -8.89 -16.01
C VAL A 347 -5.91 -7.46 -15.55
N TYR A 348 -5.27 -6.50 -16.20
CA TYR A 348 -5.52 -5.07 -16.04
C TYR A 348 -6.35 -4.60 -17.23
N SER A 349 -7.53 -4.02 -16.97
CA SER A 349 -8.39 -3.49 -18.01
C SER A 349 -8.85 -2.07 -17.68
N SER A 350 -8.78 -1.15 -18.63
CA SER A 350 -9.19 0.23 -18.42
C SER A 350 -10.70 0.37 -18.18
N LEU A 351 -11.51 -0.60 -18.63
CA LEU A 351 -12.93 -0.71 -18.39
C LEU A 351 -13.24 -2.10 -17.83
N GLU A 352 -14.31 -2.23 -17.05
CA GLU A 352 -14.83 -3.49 -16.56
C GLU A 352 -14.99 -4.53 -17.68
N PRO A 353 -14.44 -5.78 -17.52
CA PRO A 353 -14.68 -6.84 -18.47
C PRO A 353 -16.17 -7.16 -18.62
N CYS A 354 -16.70 -7.13 -19.83
CA CYS A 354 -18.14 -7.29 -20.06
C CYS A 354 -18.65 -8.65 -19.59
N ALA A 355 -19.85 -8.65 -18.93
CA ALA A 355 -20.59 -9.86 -18.55
C ALA A 355 -21.43 -10.43 -19.70
N ARG A 356 -21.82 -9.58 -20.66
CA ARG A 356 -22.65 -9.94 -21.83
C ARG A 356 -22.17 -9.16 -23.05
N ARG A 357 -22.29 -9.75 -24.21
CA ARG A 357 -22.12 -9.09 -25.51
C ARG A 357 -22.84 -9.88 -26.61
N SER A 358 -23.33 -9.20 -27.62
CA SER A 358 -24.00 -9.82 -28.78
C SER A 358 -23.02 -10.14 -29.91
N SER A 359 -21.85 -9.56 -29.94
CA SER A 359 -20.88 -9.65 -31.03
C SER A 359 -20.07 -10.96 -31.04
N ARG A 360 -20.00 -11.69 -29.92
CA ARG A 360 -19.27 -12.94 -29.74
C ARG A 360 -20.01 -13.89 -28.79
N PRO A 361 -19.80 -15.22 -28.90
CA PRO A 361 -20.46 -16.20 -28.01
C PRO A 361 -20.08 -16.08 -26.55
N SER A 362 -18.81 -15.70 -26.28
CA SER A 362 -18.28 -15.57 -24.91
C SER A 362 -17.95 -14.11 -24.58
N PRO A 363 -18.47 -13.55 -23.47
CA PRO A 363 -18.07 -12.24 -22.97
C PRO A 363 -16.67 -12.29 -22.33
N CYS A 364 -16.03 -11.11 -22.13
CA CYS A 364 -14.68 -11.02 -21.59
C CYS A 364 -14.53 -11.65 -20.21
N ALA A 365 -15.51 -11.45 -19.32
CA ALA A 365 -15.49 -12.09 -18.01
C ALA A 365 -15.41 -13.63 -18.10
N ARG A 366 -16.12 -14.23 -19.07
CA ARG A 366 -16.06 -15.68 -19.31
C ARG A 366 -14.73 -16.12 -19.87
N LEU A 367 -14.15 -15.38 -20.82
CA LEU A 367 -12.81 -15.67 -21.36
C LEU A 367 -11.72 -15.64 -20.28
N ILE A 368 -11.81 -14.68 -19.35
CA ILE A 368 -10.89 -14.56 -18.19
C ILE A 368 -11.03 -15.80 -17.29
N LEU A 369 -12.25 -16.23 -17.00
CA LEU A 369 -12.52 -17.43 -16.19
C LEU A 369 -11.99 -18.70 -16.86
N ASP A 370 -12.25 -18.86 -18.16
CA ASP A 370 -11.82 -20.04 -18.94
C ASP A 370 -10.29 -20.11 -19.08
N ALA A 371 -9.61 -18.95 -19.07
CA ALA A 371 -8.14 -18.86 -19.02
C ALA A 371 -7.56 -19.17 -17.62
N GLY A 372 -8.40 -19.38 -16.62
CA GLY A 372 -7.96 -19.68 -15.25
C GLY A 372 -7.43 -18.50 -14.45
N VAL A 373 -7.52 -17.27 -14.98
CA VAL A 373 -7.05 -16.07 -14.27
C VAL A 373 -7.89 -15.82 -13.04
N ARG A 374 -7.24 -15.47 -11.92
CA ARG A 374 -7.88 -15.30 -10.61
C ARG A 374 -7.84 -13.86 -10.08
N ARG A 375 -7.30 -12.92 -10.84
CA ARG A 375 -7.22 -11.52 -10.45
C ARG A 375 -7.48 -10.58 -11.62
N VAL A 376 -8.33 -9.57 -11.39
CA VAL A 376 -8.63 -8.51 -12.36
C VAL A 376 -8.53 -7.15 -11.69
N VAL A 377 -7.88 -6.20 -12.34
CA VAL A 377 -7.80 -4.79 -11.89
C VAL A 377 -8.42 -3.93 -12.99
N THR A 378 -9.38 -3.09 -12.63
CA THR A 378 -10.06 -2.21 -13.57
C THR A 378 -10.17 -0.78 -13.04
N ALA A 379 -10.27 0.20 -13.97
CA ALA A 379 -10.34 1.62 -13.62
C ALA A 379 -11.79 2.11 -13.49
N TRP A 380 -12.69 1.57 -14.28
CA TRP A 380 -14.03 2.11 -14.44
C TRP A 380 -15.02 0.98 -14.66
N ARG A 381 -16.21 1.07 -14.06
CA ARG A 381 -17.31 0.13 -14.31
C ARG A 381 -18.02 0.46 -15.63
N GLU A 382 -18.46 -0.58 -16.34
CA GLU A 382 -19.19 -0.40 -17.59
C GLU A 382 -20.52 0.34 -17.32
N PRO A 383 -20.75 1.51 -17.93
CA PRO A 383 -22.04 2.21 -17.80
C PRO A 383 -23.12 1.52 -18.63
N ASP A 384 -24.39 1.68 -18.25
CA ASP A 384 -25.55 1.12 -18.95
C ASP A 384 -25.81 1.73 -20.34
N THR A 385 -24.78 2.28 -20.97
CA THR A 385 -24.88 2.98 -22.28
C THR A 385 -25.18 2.00 -23.42
N PHE A 386 -24.52 0.84 -23.43
CA PHE A 386 -24.65 -0.16 -24.50
C PHE A 386 -25.19 -1.52 -24.02
N VAL A 387 -25.09 -1.82 -22.75
CA VAL A 387 -25.54 -3.06 -22.13
C VAL A 387 -26.24 -2.74 -20.81
N THR A 388 -27.53 -3.06 -20.73
CA THR A 388 -28.28 -2.93 -19.47
C THR A 388 -27.90 -4.03 -18.49
N GLU A 389 -27.74 -3.70 -17.19
CA GLU A 389 -27.30 -4.63 -16.13
C GLU A 389 -25.94 -5.27 -16.42
N ALA A 390 -24.97 -4.48 -16.90
CA ALA A 390 -23.59 -4.90 -17.03
C ALA A 390 -22.98 -5.07 -15.63
N ASP A 391 -22.71 -6.31 -15.21
CA ASP A 391 -22.05 -6.63 -13.94
C ASP A 391 -20.97 -7.70 -14.14
N GLY A 392 -19.95 -7.34 -14.90
CA GLY A 392 -18.81 -8.21 -15.15
C GLY A 392 -17.96 -8.44 -13.90
N THR A 393 -17.83 -7.42 -13.05
CA THR A 393 -17.13 -7.52 -11.77
C THR A 393 -17.85 -8.44 -10.79
N GLY A 394 -19.19 -8.35 -10.73
CA GLY A 394 -20.01 -9.24 -9.92
C GLY A 394 -19.91 -10.70 -10.39
N LEU A 395 -19.97 -10.95 -11.68
CA LEU A 395 -19.84 -12.30 -12.26
C LEU A 395 -18.47 -12.90 -11.95
N LEU A 396 -17.38 -12.15 -12.11
CA LEU A 396 -16.02 -12.59 -11.80
C LEU A 396 -15.86 -12.87 -10.30
N SER A 397 -16.34 -11.98 -9.44
CA SER A 397 -16.26 -12.12 -7.99
C SER A 397 -17.07 -13.33 -7.49
N ALA A 398 -18.25 -13.58 -8.06
CA ALA A 398 -19.06 -14.75 -7.72
C ALA A 398 -18.39 -16.10 -8.08
N GLN A 399 -17.44 -16.07 -9.01
CA GLN A 399 -16.63 -17.24 -9.42
C GLN A 399 -15.26 -17.27 -8.72
N GLY A 400 -15.05 -16.46 -7.67
CA GLY A 400 -13.84 -16.45 -6.86
C GLY A 400 -12.65 -15.72 -7.48
N VAL A 401 -12.88 -14.86 -8.47
CA VAL A 401 -11.85 -13.95 -8.99
C VAL A 401 -11.76 -12.72 -8.09
N ASP A 402 -10.55 -12.35 -7.69
CA ASP A 402 -10.27 -11.09 -6.99
C ASP A 402 -10.39 -9.92 -7.96
N VAL A 403 -11.38 -9.05 -7.75
CA VAL A 403 -11.61 -7.89 -8.61
C VAL A 403 -11.34 -6.60 -7.85
N LEU A 404 -10.38 -5.82 -8.37
CA LEU A 404 -10.01 -4.52 -7.85
C LEU A 404 -10.45 -3.40 -8.81
N VAL A 405 -11.17 -2.41 -8.28
CA VAL A 405 -11.51 -1.19 -9.01
C VAL A 405 -10.67 -0.03 -8.47
N LEU A 406 -9.79 0.53 -9.30
CA LEU A 406 -9.00 1.72 -9.00
C LEU A 406 -9.71 2.95 -9.57
N ALA A 407 -10.70 3.46 -8.85
CA ALA A 407 -11.59 4.54 -9.32
C ALA A 407 -10.87 5.87 -9.60
N ASP A 408 -9.70 6.10 -9.03
CA ASP A 408 -8.84 7.27 -9.31
C ASP A 408 -8.24 7.26 -10.73
N TYR A 409 -8.29 6.12 -11.43
CA TYR A 409 -7.96 6.01 -12.87
C TYR A 409 -9.18 6.18 -13.79
N ALA A 410 -10.39 6.35 -13.24
CA ALA A 410 -11.62 6.41 -14.04
C ALA A 410 -11.58 7.53 -15.09
N GLU A 411 -11.16 8.73 -14.72
CA GLU A 411 -11.07 9.87 -15.66
C GLU A 411 -10.08 9.61 -16.79
N ARG A 412 -8.97 8.94 -16.52
CA ARG A 412 -7.98 8.55 -17.54
C ARG A 412 -8.53 7.48 -18.47
N ALA A 413 -9.26 6.50 -17.94
CA ALA A 413 -9.91 5.44 -18.71
C ALA A 413 -11.06 5.96 -19.59
N LYS A 414 -11.81 6.97 -19.11
CA LYS A 414 -12.90 7.62 -19.83
C LYS A 414 -12.41 8.57 -20.94
N ALA A 415 -11.22 9.13 -20.82
CA ALA A 415 -10.70 10.16 -21.73
C ALA A 415 -10.86 9.80 -23.22
N PRO A 416 -10.52 8.58 -23.71
CA PRO A 416 -10.71 8.20 -25.11
C PRO A 416 -12.19 7.96 -25.48
N ASN A 417 -13.11 7.93 -24.51
CA ASN A 417 -14.51 7.58 -24.65
C ASN A 417 -15.47 8.78 -24.46
N ARG A 418 -14.98 9.99 -24.14
CA ARG A 418 -15.78 11.18 -23.87
C ARG A 418 -16.78 11.55 -24.97
N HIS A 419 -16.57 11.11 -26.18
CA HIS A 419 -17.46 11.35 -27.30
C HIS A 419 -18.68 10.42 -27.33
N LEU A 420 -18.77 9.47 -26.40
CA LEU A 420 -19.87 8.50 -26.22
C LEU A 420 -20.76 8.84 -25.02
N GLU A 421 -20.38 9.84 -24.22
CA GLU A 421 -21.15 10.35 -23.06
C GLU A 421 -22.25 11.33 -23.46
#